data_4bbacdf3f088215785b71ea3340ffdf8
#
_entry.id   4bbacdf3f088215785b71ea3340ffdf8
#
_cell.length_a   1.000
_cell.length_b   1.000
_cell.length_c   1.000
_cell.angle_alpha   90.00
_cell.angle_beta   90.00
_cell.angle_gamma   90.00
#
_symmetry.space_group_name_H-M   'P 1'
#
loop_
_entity.id
_entity.type
_entity.pdbx_description
1 polymer ?
#
loop_
_entity_poly.entity_id
_entity_poly.type
_entity_poly.pdbx_seq_one_letter_code
_entity_poly.pdbx_strand_id
1 'polypeptide(L)'
;MSDDPLLKLLRPKRLTAVVDVGANPIDGDPPYKTLLQKRLCRVTGFEPQAEALAVLNTRKSDLETYLPNVIADGKSAMLHICRAPGMTSLYKPAAQMLNHFRSFPEWGTVIKEIPVSTSRLDDVIAEDALDFLKIDVQGGELTAIENGRHCLASAVTIQTEVSFLSLYEKQPTFAEIDQVLRTLGFIPHTFAAINRRMIAPLFDERNPYAALNQLLEADMVYVRDFTQPQRMSDEQLKHLAIIAHHCYRSFDLATNCIFHLCQRQAIAANSMQGYAALAASVQTA
;
A
#
# COMPACT_ATOMS: atom_id res chain seq x y z
N MET A 1 17.84 19.71 5.05
CA MET A 1 17.84 18.25 5.25
C MET A 1 17.09 17.96 6.55
N SER A 2 16.32 16.88 6.63
CA SER A 2 15.61 16.51 7.86
C SER A 2 16.61 16.21 9.00
N ASP A 3 16.24 16.57 10.24
CA ASP A 3 17.03 16.25 11.44
C ASP A 3 16.87 14.80 11.90
N ASP A 4 16.16 13.96 11.13
CA ASP A 4 15.91 12.57 11.45
C ASP A 4 17.20 11.76 11.59
N PRO A 5 17.45 11.09 12.73
CA PRO A 5 18.69 10.38 13.00
C PRO A 5 18.98 9.26 12.02
N LEU A 6 17.93 8.55 11.53
CA LEU A 6 18.11 7.46 10.56
C LEU A 6 18.57 7.98 9.20
N LEU A 7 18.03 9.12 8.74
CA LEU A 7 18.52 9.75 7.52
C LEU A 7 19.96 10.22 7.61
N LYS A 8 20.38 10.70 8.79
CA LYS A 8 21.80 11.08 9.02
C LYS A 8 22.73 9.88 8.92
N LEU A 9 22.29 8.69 9.32
CA LEU A 9 23.06 7.44 9.17
C LEU A 9 23.09 6.97 7.72
N LEU A 10 21.93 6.93 7.04
CA LEU A 10 21.77 6.33 5.72
C LEU A 10 22.19 7.26 4.56
N ARG A 11 21.97 8.55 4.69
CA ARG A 11 22.25 9.58 3.66
C ARG A 11 21.68 9.21 2.29
N PRO A 12 20.35 9.01 2.18
CA PRO A 12 19.75 8.73 0.89
C PRO A 12 19.92 9.94 -0.05
N LYS A 13 20.02 9.70 -1.35
CA LYS A 13 20.22 10.75 -2.37
C LYS A 13 18.98 11.63 -2.57
N ARG A 14 17.81 11.11 -2.24
CA ARG A 14 16.51 11.78 -2.36
C ARG A 14 15.55 11.36 -1.25
N LEU A 15 14.40 12.04 -1.17
CA LEU A 15 13.31 11.59 -0.32
C LEU A 15 12.71 10.28 -0.84
N THR A 16 12.13 9.48 0.06
CA THR A 16 11.39 8.26 -0.30
C THR A 16 10.21 8.61 -1.20
N ALA A 17 10.10 7.98 -2.34
CA ALA A 17 8.99 8.18 -3.26
C ALA A 17 7.85 7.19 -2.95
N VAL A 18 6.70 7.73 -2.59
CA VAL A 18 5.48 6.97 -2.29
C VAL A 18 4.48 7.20 -3.40
N VAL A 19 3.87 6.12 -3.86
CA VAL A 19 2.67 6.15 -4.72
C VAL A 19 1.52 5.53 -3.93
N ASP A 20 0.39 6.24 -3.88
CA ASP A 20 -0.84 5.80 -3.21
C ASP A 20 -1.98 5.71 -4.23
N VAL A 21 -2.39 4.50 -4.57
CA VAL A 21 -3.49 4.22 -5.49
C VAL A 21 -4.74 3.90 -4.68
N GLY A 22 -5.78 4.73 -4.83
CA GLY A 22 -6.92 4.77 -3.93
C GLY A 22 -6.58 5.57 -2.67
N ALA A 23 -6.13 6.83 -2.87
CA ALA A 23 -5.67 7.70 -1.79
C ALA A 23 -6.81 8.28 -0.93
N ASN A 24 -8.02 7.74 -1.03
CA ASN A 24 -9.17 8.22 -0.29
C ASN A 24 -8.95 8.05 1.23
N PRO A 25 -9.07 9.11 2.05
CA PRO A 25 -8.78 9.04 3.48
C PRO A 25 -9.95 8.47 4.31
N ILE A 26 -10.73 7.51 3.75
CA ILE A 26 -11.88 6.91 4.43
C ILE A 26 -11.42 5.99 5.57
N ASP A 27 -10.31 5.27 5.38
CA ASP A 27 -9.86 4.20 6.27
C ASP A 27 -8.83 4.65 7.31
N GLY A 28 -8.70 5.95 7.52
CA GLY A 28 -7.80 6.53 8.52
C GLY A 28 -6.47 7.01 7.95
N ASP A 29 -5.43 6.94 8.78
CA ASP A 29 -4.11 7.45 8.41
C ASP A 29 -3.37 6.48 7.49
N PRO A 30 -2.75 6.97 6.39
CA PRO A 30 -1.98 6.12 5.51
C PRO A 30 -0.70 5.62 6.19
N PRO A 31 -0.17 4.44 5.80
CA PRO A 31 1.01 3.84 6.43
C PRO A 31 2.26 4.74 6.40
N TYR A 32 2.34 5.62 5.42
CA TYR A 32 3.45 6.56 5.24
C TYR A 32 3.26 7.91 5.97
N LYS A 33 2.20 8.08 6.79
CA LYS A 33 1.91 9.34 7.50
C LYS A 33 3.11 9.84 8.31
N THR A 34 3.79 8.95 9.03
CA THR A 34 4.98 9.30 9.82
C THR A 34 6.11 9.84 8.94
N LEU A 35 6.35 9.24 7.77
CA LEU A 35 7.34 9.74 6.81
C LEU A 35 6.98 11.14 6.32
N LEU A 36 5.71 11.36 6.00
CA LEU A 36 5.23 12.64 5.51
C LEU A 36 5.35 13.74 6.57
N GLN A 37 4.91 13.47 7.81
CA GLN A 37 5.02 14.40 8.94
C GLN A 37 6.48 14.80 9.23
N LYS A 38 7.40 13.85 9.11
CA LYS A 38 8.84 14.08 9.28
C LYS A 38 9.52 14.65 8.02
N ARG A 39 8.76 14.87 6.94
CA ARG A 39 9.26 15.35 5.63
C ARG A 39 10.33 14.43 5.03
N LEU A 40 10.13 13.12 5.13
CA LEU A 40 11.05 12.08 4.67
C LEU A 40 10.62 11.45 3.35
N CYS A 41 9.40 11.73 2.88
CA CYS A 41 8.89 11.22 1.61
C CYS A 41 8.24 12.31 0.76
N ARG A 42 8.02 11.99 -0.52
CA ARG A 42 7.08 12.63 -1.44
C ARG A 42 6.00 11.64 -1.81
N VAL A 43 4.78 12.13 -1.94
CA VAL A 43 3.61 11.29 -2.23
C VAL A 43 2.99 11.72 -3.55
N THR A 44 2.75 10.76 -4.43
CA THR A 44 1.86 10.90 -5.59
C THR A 44 0.65 10.00 -5.34
N GLY A 45 -0.52 10.59 -5.11
CA GLY A 45 -1.75 9.86 -4.84
C GLY A 45 -2.71 9.92 -6.04
N PHE A 46 -3.47 8.85 -6.23
CA PHE A 46 -4.51 8.73 -7.25
C PHE A 46 -5.87 8.54 -6.60
N GLU A 47 -6.79 9.45 -6.83
CA GLU A 47 -8.16 9.41 -6.30
C GLU A 47 -9.14 9.93 -7.35
N PRO A 48 -9.93 9.04 -7.97
CA PRO A 48 -10.84 9.44 -9.04
C PRO A 48 -12.13 10.12 -8.56
N GLN A 49 -12.51 9.97 -7.29
CA GLN A 49 -13.72 10.59 -6.76
C GLN A 49 -13.47 12.08 -6.51
N ALA A 50 -14.17 12.95 -7.26
CA ALA A 50 -13.92 14.40 -7.26
C ALA A 50 -14.01 15.04 -5.87
N GLU A 51 -14.96 14.60 -5.04
CA GLU A 51 -15.16 15.12 -3.69
C GLU A 51 -14.00 14.75 -2.77
N ALA A 52 -13.55 13.48 -2.79
CA ALA A 52 -12.39 13.01 -2.02
C ALA A 52 -11.10 13.70 -2.49
N LEU A 53 -10.90 13.81 -3.80
CA LEU A 53 -9.76 14.52 -4.40
C LEU A 53 -9.73 16.00 -3.99
N ALA A 54 -10.86 16.67 -3.94
CA ALA A 54 -10.96 18.06 -3.48
C ALA A 54 -10.52 18.21 -2.01
N VAL A 55 -10.95 17.29 -1.14
CA VAL A 55 -10.53 17.23 0.27
C VAL A 55 -9.02 17.03 0.39
N LEU A 56 -8.46 16.07 -0.34
CA LEU A 56 -7.01 15.81 -0.37
C LEU A 56 -6.24 17.06 -0.81
N ASN A 57 -6.66 17.69 -1.91
CA ASN A 57 -6.00 18.89 -2.43
C ASN A 57 -6.08 20.12 -1.49
N THR A 58 -7.08 20.17 -0.62
CA THR A 58 -7.21 21.24 0.39
C THR A 58 -6.25 21.02 1.57
N ARG A 59 -5.95 19.75 1.89
CA ARG A 59 -5.16 19.37 3.09
C ARG A 59 -3.70 19.07 2.80
N LYS A 60 -3.34 18.87 1.53
CA LYS A 60 -1.99 18.46 1.12
C LYS A 60 -0.90 19.44 1.51
N SER A 61 0.27 18.91 1.82
CA SER A 61 1.50 19.67 1.95
C SER A 61 2.19 19.88 0.58
N ASP A 62 3.32 20.57 0.58
CA ASP A 62 4.19 20.76 -0.60
C ASP A 62 4.90 19.46 -1.07
N LEU A 63 4.79 18.40 -0.28
CA LEU A 63 5.35 17.07 -0.58
C LEU A 63 4.33 16.10 -1.19
N GLU A 64 3.11 16.55 -1.41
CA GLU A 64 2.01 15.72 -1.89
C GLU A 64 1.43 16.23 -3.19
N THR A 65 1.15 15.32 -4.11
CA THR A 65 0.45 15.59 -5.37
C THR A 65 -0.67 14.55 -5.50
N TYR A 66 -1.91 15.00 -5.76
CA TYR A 66 -3.05 14.11 -5.95
C TYR A 66 -3.65 14.32 -7.32
N LEU A 67 -3.91 13.22 -8.04
CA LEU A 67 -4.33 13.17 -9.43
C LEU A 67 -5.65 12.38 -9.57
N PRO A 68 -6.52 12.74 -10.54
CA PRO A 68 -7.84 12.12 -10.71
C PRO A 68 -7.80 10.79 -11.50
N ASN A 69 -6.62 10.24 -11.79
CA ASN A 69 -6.50 9.05 -12.62
C ASN A 69 -7.10 7.82 -11.93
N VAL A 70 -7.87 7.04 -12.69
CA VAL A 70 -8.25 5.67 -12.34
C VAL A 70 -7.14 4.74 -12.79
N ILE A 71 -6.46 4.09 -11.87
CA ILE A 71 -5.33 3.21 -12.18
C ILE A 71 -5.83 1.79 -12.47
N ALA A 72 -5.52 1.28 -13.67
CA ALA A 72 -5.82 -0.08 -14.11
C ALA A 72 -4.97 -0.46 -15.34
N ASP A 73 -5.60 -1.00 -16.41
CA ASP A 73 -4.92 -1.54 -17.60
C ASP A 73 -4.80 -0.54 -18.79
N GLY A 74 -5.21 0.71 -18.60
CA GLY A 74 -5.18 1.76 -19.62
C GLY A 74 -6.37 1.74 -20.58
N LYS A 75 -7.37 0.87 -20.36
CA LYS A 75 -8.56 0.79 -21.21
C LYS A 75 -9.76 1.51 -20.58
N SER A 76 -10.82 1.63 -21.36
CA SER A 76 -12.12 2.07 -20.83
C SER A 76 -12.70 0.97 -19.94
N ALA A 77 -13.25 1.38 -18.79
CA ALA A 77 -13.88 0.50 -17.82
C ALA A 77 -15.19 1.11 -17.31
N MET A 78 -15.96 0.34 -16.58
CA MET A 78 -17.16 0.81 -15.88
C MET A 78 -16.84 0.92 -14.38
N LEU A 79 -17.03 2.10 -13.82
CA LEU A 79 -16.93 2.33 -12.37
C LEU A 79 -18.32 2.13 -11.76
N HIS A 80 -18.44 1.17 -10.86
CA HIS A 80 -19.65 0.86 -10.12
C HIS A 80 -19.65 1.63 -8.81
N ILE A 81 -20.40 2.72 -8.76
CA ILE A 81 -20.58 3.51 -7.53
C ILE A 81 -21.55 2.78 -6.63
N CYS A 82 -21.09 2.35 -5.47
CA CYS A 82 -21.89 1.64 -4.49
C CYS A 82 -22.49 2.57 -3.44
N ARG A 83 -23.53 2.10 -2.74
CA ARG A 83 -24.16 2.85 -1.66
C ARG A 83 -23.16 3.17 -0.55
N ALA A 84 -22.31 2.22 -0.17
CA ALA A 84 -21.15 2.49 0.66
C ALA A 84 -19.98 2.93 -0.24
N PRO A 85 -19.44 4.15 -0.09
CA PRO A 85 -18.35 4.66 -0.93
C PRO A 85 -17.12 3.74 -0.96
N GLY A 86 -16.79 3.09 0.18
CA GLY A 86 -15.68 2.14 0.30
C GLY A 86 -15.88 0.83 -0.48
N MET A 87 -17.04 0.59 -1.09
CA MET A 87 -17.27 -0.55 -1.99
C MET A 87 -17.32 -0.14 -3.47
N THR A 88 -17.01 1.10 -3.79
CA THR A 88 -16.96 1.59 -5.18
C THR A 88 -15.75 0.98 -5.89
N SER A 89 -15.98 0.33 -7.03
CA SER A 89 -14.98 -0.47 -7.72
C SER A 89 -15.15 -0.46 -9.24
N LEU A 90 -14.10 -0.81 -9.97
CA LEU A 90 -14.17 -1.20 -11.38
C LEU A 90 -14.80 -2.60 -11.57
N TYR A 91 -14.86 -3.38 -10.50
CA TYR A 91 -15.49 -4.70 -10.48
C TYR A 91 -16.92 -4.61 -9.92
N LYS A 92 -17.82 -5.40 -10.50
CA LYS A 92 -19.21 -5.45 -10.02
C LYS A 92 -19.28 -6.24 -8.72
N PRO A 93 -19.99 -5.73 -7.67
CA PRO A 93 -20.18 -6.47 -6.44
C PRO A 93 -20.83 -7.85 -6.66
N ALA A 94 -20.27 -8.90 -6.06
CA ALA A 94 -20.73 -10.29 -6.19
C ALA A 94 -21.91 -10.55 -5.23
N ALA A 95 -23.13 -10.28 -5.67
CA ALA A 95 -24.33 -10.35 -4.82
C ALA A 95 -24.46 -11.68 -4.07
N GLN A 96 -24.10 -12.81 -4.70
CA GLN A 96 -24.15 -14.12 -4.06
C GLN A 96 -23.21 -14.19 -2.84
N MET A 97 -21.98 -13.66 -2.96
CA MET A 97 -21.01 -13.64 -1.85
C MET A 97 -21.45 -12.66 -0.76
N LEU A 98 -21.88 -11.46 -1.16
CA LEU A 98 -22.27 -10.41 -0.20
C LEU A 98 -23.43 -10.83 0.69
N ASN A 99 -24.34 -11.68 0.22
CA ASN A 99 -25.47 -12.19 1.00
C ASN A 99 -25.06 -13.03 2.23
N HIS A 100 -23.80 -13.46 2.30
CA HIS A 100 -23.27 -14.19 3.46
C HIS A 100 -22.80 -13.28 4.60
N PHE A 101 -22.82 -11.95 4.41
CA PHE A 101 -22.33 -10.98 5.40
C PHE A 101 -23.39 -9.91 5.69
N ARG A 102 -23.60 -9.60 6.97
CA ARG A 102 -24.54 -8.56 7.41
C ARG A 102 -24.17 -7.22 6.77
N SER A 103 -25.16 -6.49 6.29
CA SER A 103 -25.07 -5.16 5.69
C SER A 103 -24.35 -5.09 4.33
N PHE A 104 -23.57 -6.10 3.93
CA PHE A 104 -22.85 -6.09 2.65
C PHE A 104 -23.77 -6.02 1.42
N PRO A 105 -24.93 -6.69 1.37
CA PRO A 105 -25.87 -6.53 0.25
C PRO A 105 -26.34 -5.09 0.06
N GLU A 106 -26.57 -4.37 1.17
CA GLU A 106 -26.95 -2.97 1.12
C GLU A 106 -25.77 -2.10 0.72
N TRP A 107 -24.61 -2.29 1.33
CA TRP A 107 -23.38 -1.53 1.05
C TRP A 107 -22.93 -1.68 -0.40
N GLY A 108 -22.96 -2.91 -0.93
CA GLY A 108 -22.58 -3.23 -2.30
C GLY A 108 -23.69 -2.97 -3.34
N THR A 109 -24.81 -2.35 -2.95
CA THR A 109 -25.85 -1.96 -3.93
C THR A 109 -25.27 -0.89 -4.86
N VAL A 110 -25.15 -1.21 -6.15
CA VAL A 110 -24.72 -0.23 -7.18
C VAL A 110 -25.82 0.80 -7.38
N ILE A 111 -25.52 2.07 -7.12
CA ILE A 111 -26.44 3.20 -7.26
C ILE A 111 -26.21 3.98 -8.54
N LYS A 112 -25.02 3.84 -9.16
CA LYS A 112 -24.66 4.50 -10.41
C LYS A 112 -23.52 3.75 -11.09
N GLU A 113 -23.54 3.71 -12.42
CA GLU A 113 -22.45 3.23 -13.25
C GLU A 113 -21.91 4.38 -14.09
N ILE A 114 -20.60 4.54 -14.13
CA ILE A 114 -19.93 5.64 -14.84
C ILE A 114 -18.84 5.03 -15.74
N PRO A 115 -18.88 5.27 -17.06
CA PRO A 115 -17.76 4.91 -17.92
C PRO A 115 -16.57 5.79 -17.60
N VAL A 116 -15.40 5.18 -17.40
CA VAL A 116 -14.15 5.86 -17.08
C VAL A 116 -13.03 5.40 -17.99
N SER A 117 -12.09 6.29 -18.26
CA SER A 117 -10.81 5.92 -18.89
C SER A 117 -9.82 5.61 -17.79
N THR A 118 -9.12 4.49 -17.91
CA THR A 118 -8.09 4.13 -16.94
C THR A 118 -6.69 4.49 -17.44
N SER A 119 -5.73 4.53 -16.54
CA SER A 119 -4.30 4.73 -16.82
C SER A 119 -3.49 3.56 -16.26
N ARG A 120 -2.42 3.16 -16.93
CA ARG A 120 -1.45 2.20 -16.39
C ARG A 120 -0.52 2.93 -15.42
N LEU A 121 -0.09 2.26 -14.36
CA LEU A 121 0.94 2.82 -13.47
C LEU A 121 2.22 3.17 -14.24
N ASP A 122 2.62 2.30 -15.17
CA ASP A 122 3.82 2.50 -16.00
C ASP A 122 3.74 3.73 -16.93
N ASP A 123 2.53 4.25 -17.21
CA ASP A 123 2.34 5.43 -18.07
C ASP A 123 2.33 6.74 -17.26
N VAL A 124 2.05 6.67 -15.95
CA VAL A 124 1.87 7.87 -15.10
C VAL A 124 2.95 8.03 -14.03
N ILE A 125 3.71 6.98 -13.74
CA ILE A 125 4.83 7.00 -12.82
C ILE A 125 6.13 6.81 -13.60
N ALA A 126 7.05 7.76 -13.46
CA ALA A 126 8.36 7.67 -14.11
C ALA A 126 9.18 6.49 -13.56
N GLU A 127 10.03 5.94 -14.41
CA GLU A 127 11.03 4.95 -14.00
C GLU A 127 11.89 5.51 -12.85
N ASP A 128 12.25 4.66 -11.89
CA ASP A 128 13.00 5.02 -10.68
C ASP A 128 12.33 6.03 -9.72
N ALA A 129 11.04 6.33 -9.93
CA ALA A 129 10.28 7.26 -9.10
C ALA A 129 9.35 6.59 -8.08
N LEU A 130 9.61 5.32 -7.71
CA LEU A 130 8.75 4.56 -6.80
C LEU A 130 9.58 3.70 -5.85
N ASP A 131 9.49 4.00 -4.55
CA ASP A 131 10.07 3.16 -3.48
C ASP A 131 8.98 2.38 -2.73
N PHE A 132 7.85 3.01 -2.50
CA PHE A 132 6.74 2.44 -1.74
C PHE A 132 5.41 2.63 -2.47
N LEU A 133 4.77 1.52 -2.87
CA LEU A 133 3.41 1.50 -3.40
C LEU A 133 2.43 1.12 -2.28
N LYS A 134 1.45 2.00 -1.98
CA LYS A 134 0.21 1.62 -1.30
C LYS A 134 -0.87 1.51 -2.35
N ILE A 135 -1.65 0.43 -2.33
CA ILE A 135 -2.74 0.22 -3.28
C ILE A 135 -3.94 -0.43 -2.61
N ASP A 136 -5.09 0.20 -2.78
CA ASP A 136 -6.38 -0.21 -2.28
C ASP A 136 -7.45 0.37 -3.22
N VAL A 137 -7.91 -0.43 -4.16
CA VAL A 137 -8.84 -0.04 -5.23
C VAL A 137 -10.01 -1.01 -5.35
N GLN A 138 -10.26 -1.72 -4.27
CA GLN A 138 -11.45 -2.55 -4.10
C GLN A 138 -11.56 -3.63 -5.19
N GLY A 139 -10.52 -4.47 -5.30
CA GLY A 139 -10.45 -5.63 -6.17
C GLY A 139 -9.63 -5.46 -7.45
N GLY A 140 -9.21 -4.23 -7.80
CA GLY A 140 -8.40 -3.94 -8.99
C GLY A 140 -6.89 -4.01 -8.78
N GLU A 141 -6.41 -4.42 -7.61
CA GLU A 141 -5.00 -4.38 -7.19
C GLU A 141 -4.10 -5.17 -8.14
N LEU A 142 -4.49 -6.41 -8.49
CA LEU A 142 -3.70 -7.22 -9.41
C LEU A 142 -3.55 -6.56 -10.77
N THR A 143 -4.63 -6.00 -11.31
CA THR A 143 -4.62 -5.32 -12.61
C THR A 143 -3.66 -4.13 -12.60
N ALA A 144 -3.68 -3.32 -11.53
CA ALA A 144 -2.76 -2.20 -11.39
C ALA A 144 -1.29 -2.65 -11.25
N ILE A 145 -1.02 -3.69 -10.45
CA ILE A 145 0.30 -4.28 -10.26
C ILE A 145 0.85 -4.83 -11.59
N GLU A 146 0.04 -5.57 -12.36
CA GLU A 146 0.46 -6.13 -13.64
C GLU A 146 0.76 -5.06 -14.70
N ASN A 147 0.10 -3.91 -14.62
CA ASN A 147 0.32 -2.76 -15.51
C ASN A 147 1.24 -1.68 -14.91
N GLY A 148 1.97 -2.04 -13.86
CA GLY A 148 3.00 -1.24 -13.18
C GLY A 148 4.34 -1.95 -13.06
N ARG A 149 4.58 -3.04 -13.80
CA ARG A 149 5.77 -3.89 -13.66
C ARG A 149 7.07 -3.12 -13.85
N HIS A 150 7.08 -2.13 -14.71
CA HIS A 150 8.26 -1.33 -15.02
C HIS A 150 8.59 -0.37 -13.87
N CYS A 151 7.64 0.45 -13.42
CA CYS A 151 7.86 1.34 -12.28
C CYS A 151 8.08 0.56 -10.97
N LEU A 152 7.46 -0.62 -10.82
CA LEU A 152 7.68 -1.50 -9.66
C LEU A 152 9.09 -2.11 -9.60
N ALA A 153 9.88 -2.06 -10.66
CA ALA A 153 11.26 -2.56 -10.63
C ALA A 153 12.13 -1.79 -9.61
N SER A 154 11.85 -0.50 -9.40
CA SER A 154 12.54 0.33 -8.40
C SER A 154 11.97 0.18 -6.99
N ALA A 155 10.70 -0.19 -6.83
CA ALA A 155 10.00 -0.27 -5.55
C ALA A 155 10.66 -1.29 -4.60
N VAL A 156 10.63 -0.98 -3.31
CA VAL A 156 11.16 -1.85 -2.25
C VAL A 156 10.11 -2.33 -1.28
N THR A 157 8.93 -1.69 -1.26
CA THR A 157 7.79 -2.06 -0.41
C THR A 157 6.49 -1.88 -1.18
N ILE A 158 5.57 -2.81 -1.01
CA ILE A 158 4.20 -2.73 -1.51
C ILE A 158 3.27 -3.07 -0.35
N GLN A 159 2.33 -2.18 0.00
CA GLN A 159 1.18 -2.52 0.81
C GLN A 159 -0.04 -2.59 -0.10
N THR A 160 -0.71 -3.72 -0.11
CA THR A 160 -1.88 -3.96 -0.95
C THR A 160 -3.00 -4.64 -0.16
N GLU A 161 -4.23 -4.24 -0.42
CA GLU A 161 -5.36 -5.05 0.01
C GLU A 161 -5.31 -6.40 -0.73
N VAL A 162 -5.56 -7.47 -0.01
CA VAL A 162 -5.69 -8.82 -0.54
C VAL A 162 -6.98 -9.45 -0.02
N SER A 163 -7.77 -10.02 -0.92
CA SER A 163 -9.04 -10.65 -0.57
C SER A 163 -8.88 -12.16 -0.42
N PHE A 164 -9.41 -12.72 0.69
CA PHE A 164 -9.49 -14.17 0.90
C PHE A 164 -10.79 -14.74 0.32
N LEU A 165 -11.79 -13.88 0.15
CA LEU A 165 -13.06 -14.17 -0.51
C LEU A 165 -13.34 -13.09 -1.57
N SER A 166 -13.77 -13.49 -2.76
CA SER A 166 -14.08 -12.53 -3.83
C SER A 166 -15.40 -11.81 -3.54
N LEU A 167 -15.32 -10.56 -3.08
CA LEU A 167 -16.48 -9.69 -2.83
C LEU A 167 -17.04 -9.09 -4.12
N TYR A 168 -16.26 -9.12 -5.19
CA TYR A 168 -16.60 -8.64 -6.52
C TYR A 168 -16.52 -9.78 -7.53
N GLU A 169 -17.28 -9.67 -8.62
CA GLU A 169 -17.25 -10.64 -9.73
C GLU A 169 -15.86 -10.64 -10.38
N LYS A 170 -15.26 -11.83 -10.50
CA LYS A 170 -13.91 -12.02 -11.09
C LYS A 170 -12.77 -11.33 -10.33
N GLN A 171 -12.99 -10.92 -9.08
CA GLN A 171 -11.94 -10.35 -8.25
C GLN A 171 -10.83 -11.39 -8.01
N PRO A 172 -9.57 -11.04 -8.25
CA PRO A 172 -8.43 -11.86 -7.85
C PRO A 172 -8.40 -12.01 -6.32
N THR A 173 -7.92 -13.15 -5.86
CA THR A 173 -7.73 -13.42 -4.43
C THR A 173 -6.27 -13.20 -4.02
N PHE A 174 -5.99 -13.34 -2.73
CA PHE A 174 -4.63 -13.33 -2.17
C PHE A 174 -3.64 -14.19 -2.98
N ALA A 175 -4.06 -15.38 -3.42
CA ALA A 175 -3.16 -16.32 -4.08
C ALA A 175 -2.61 -15.79 -5.40
N GLU A 176 -3.45 -15.14 -6.21
CA GLU A 176 -3.03 -14.58 -7.50
C GLU A 176 -2.12 -13.37 -7.29
N ILE A 177 -2.43 -12.50 -6.34
CA ILE A 177 -1.61 -11.32 -6.02
C ILE A 177 -0.24 -11.76 -5.48
N ASP A 178 -0.20 -12.70 -4.52
CA ASP A 178 1.03 -13.23 -3.94
C ASP A 178 1.92 -13.86 -5.01
N GLN A 179 1.34 -14.66 -5.91
CA GLN A 179 2.08 -15.30 -6.98
C GLN A 179 2.75 -14.27 -7.91
N VAL A 180 2.01 -13.24 -8.32
CA VAL A 180 2.57 -12.19 -9.20
C VAL A 180 3.65 -11.39 -8.49
N LEU A 181 3.44 -10.96 -7.23
CA LEU A 181 4.43 -10.21 -6.48
C LEU A 181 5.72 -10.98 -6.25
N ARG A 182 5.64 -12.31 -6.01
CA ARG A 182 6.83 -13.17 -5.94
C ARG A 182 7.61 -13.20 -7.25
N THR A 183 6.93 -13.23 -8.41
CA THR A 183 7.61 -13.16 -9.72
C THR A 183 8.32 -11.82 -9.94
N LEU A 184 7.83 -10.76 -9.29
CA LEU A 184 8.43 -9.42 -9.32
C LEU A 184 9.56 -9.25 -8.28
N GLY A 185 9.88 -10.29 -7.49
CA GLY A 185 10.95 -10.29 -6.49
C GLY A 185 10.55 -9.68 -5.15
N PHE A 186 9.27 -9.71 -4.82
CA PHE A 186 8.75 -9.37 -3.49
C PHE A 186 8.39 -10.61 -2.70
N ILE A 187 8.50 -10.52 -1.38
CA ILE A 187 8.06 -11.55 -0.45
C ILE A 187 7.12 -10.96 0.60
N PRO A 188 6.14 -11.72 1.10
CA PRO A 188 5.28 -11.27 2.18
C PRO A 188 6.10 -11.00 3.45
N HIS A 189 5.80 -9.88 4.12
CA HIS A 189 6.50 -9.45 5.32
C HIS A 189 5.61 -9.47 6.56
N THR A 190 4.48 -8.76 6.49
CA THR A 190 3.54 -8.69 7.63
C THR A 190 2.14 -8.30 7.15
N PHE A 191 1.15 -8.48 8.00
CA PHE A 191 -0.16 -7.87 7.83
C PHE A 191 -0.21 -6.54 8.57
N ALA A 192 -0.57 -5.46 7.88
CA ALA A 192 -0.84 -4.17 8.51
C ALA A 192 -2.24 -4.16 9.15
N ALA A 193 -3.21 -4.82 8.50
CA ALA A 193 -4.55 -5.07 9.03
C ALA A 193 -5.08 -6.43 8.58
N ILE A 194 -6.01 -7.01 9.33
CA ILE A 194 -6.72 -8.23 8.96
C ILE A 194 -8.18 -8.03 9.28
N ASN A 195 -9.01 -8.09 8.25
CA ASN A 195 -10.45 -7.95 8.36
C ASN A 195 -11.13 -9.32 8.40
N ARG A 196 -11.97 -9.51 9.42
CA ARG A 196 -12.80 -10.70 9.59
C ARG A 196 -14.25 -10.28 9.67
N ARG A 197 -15.16 -11.21 9.39
CA ARG A 197 -16.62 -10.99 9.54
C ARG A 197 -17.29 -12.24 10.09
N MET A 198 -18.46 -12.04 10.70
CA MET A 198 -19.38 -13.13 11.02
C MET A 198 -20.08 -13.60 9.74
N ILE A 199 -20.22 -14.91 9.60
CA ILE A 199 -21.00 -15.51 8.50
C ILE A 199 -22.48 -15.54 8.91
N ALA A 200 -23.35 -15.05 8.03
CA ALA A 200 -24.81 -15.12 8.23
C ALA A 200 -25.27 -16.59 8.42
N PRO A 201 -26.32 -16.86 9.22
CA PRO A 201 -27.26 -15.91 9.82
C PRO A 201 -26.79 -15.29 11.15
N LEU A 202 -25.61 -15.62 11.65
CA LEU A 202 -25.09 -15.03 12.87
C LEU A 202 -24.67 -13.58 12.61
N PHE A 203 -25.06 -12.67 13.50
CA PHE A 203 -24.65 -11.26 13.45
C PHE A 203 -24.77 -10.61 14.84
N ASP A 204 -24.09 -9.49 15.02
CA ASP A 204 -24.24 -8.61 16.17
C ASP A 204 -25.09 -7.40 15.76
N GLU A 205 -26.23 -7.17 16.45
CA GLU A 205 -27.11 -6.03 16.15
C GLU A 205 -26.48 -4.67 16.44
N ARG A 206 -25.51 -4.64 17.36
CA ARG A 206 -24.86 -3.40 17.82
C ARG A 206 -23.63 -3.05 17.01
N ASN A 207 -23.03 -4.04 16.32
CA ASN A 207 -21.79 -3.85 15.59
C ASN A 207 -21.82 -4.61 14.26
N PRO A 208 -22.10 -3.93 13.12
CA PRO A 208 -22.10 -4.55 11.81
C PRO A 208 -20.71 -5.04 11.37
N TYR A 209 -19.64 -4.57 12.04
CA TYR A 209 -18.26 -4.98 11.81
C TYR A 209 -17.81 -6.12 12.74
N ALA A 210 -18.70 -6.64 13.56
CA ALA A 210 -18.37 -7.75 14.46
C ALA A 210 -17.79 -8.93 13.68
N ALA A 211 -16.74 -9.53 14.22
CA ALA A 211 -15.96 -10.55 13.56
C ALA A 211 -15.83 -11.80 14.42
N LEU A 212 -15.74 -12.94 13.76
CA LEU A 212 -15.28 -14.20 14.34
C LEU A 212 -14.05 -14.71 13.56
N ASN A 213 -14.17 -15.87 12.94
CA ASN A 213 -13.00 -16.55 12.35
C ASN A 213 -12.84 -16.32 10.83
N GLN A 214 -13.95 -15.98 10.12
CA GLN A 214 -13.89 -15.87 8.66
C GLN A 214 -13.03 -14.67 8.26
N LEU A 215 -11.90 -14.95 7.63
CA LEU A 215 -11.07 -13.96 6.96
C LEU A 215 -11.85 -13.41 5.74
N LEU A 216 -11.88 -12.12 5.59
CA LEU A 216 -12.48 -11.44 4.45
C LEU A 216 -11.38 -10.89 3.53
N GLU A 217 -10.60 -9.98 4.05
CA GLU A 217 -9.51 -9.28 3.38
C GLU A 217 -8.41 -8.92 4.37
N ALA A 218 -7.27 -8.47 3.89
CA ALA A 218 -6.19 -7.95 4.72
C ALA A 218 -5.36 -6.93 3.95
N ASP A 219 -4.79 -5.96 4.66
CA ASP A 219 -3.70 -5.13 4.17
C ASP A 219 -2.39 -5.88 4.34
N MET A 220 -1.84 -6.37 3.26
CA MET A 220 -0.61 -7.13 3.28
C MET A 220 0.57 -6.30 2.82
N VAL A 221 1.65 -6.37 3.58
CA VAL A 221 2.91 -5.71 3.28
C VAL A 221 3.87 -6.70 2.65
N TYR A 222 4.32 -6.39 1.45
CA TYR A 222 5.37 -7.08 0.73
C TYR A 222 6.63 -6.22 0.72
N VAL A 223 7.79 -6.86 0.82
CA VAL A 223 9.09 -6.19 0.72
C VAL A 223 9.97 -6.88 -0.32
N ARG A 224 10.92 -6.16 -0.88
CA ARG A 224 11.94 -6.80 -1.72
C ARG A 224 12.57 -7.95 -0.98
N ASP A 225 12.83 -9.04 -1.70
CA ASP A 225 13.42 -10.25 -1.16
C ASP A 225 14.79 -9.95 -0.50
N PHE A 226 14.75 -9.75 0.82
CA PHE A 226 15.92 -9.47 1.64
C PHE A 226 16.88 -10.65 1.75
N THR A 227 16.47 -11.86 1.32
CA THR A 227 17.35 -13.03 1.26
C THR A 227 18.32 -12.94 0.08
N GLN A 228 18.06 -12.03 -0.87
CA GLN A 228 18.87 -11.76 -2.05
C GLN A 228 19.28 -10.27 -2.12
N PRO A 229 19.96 -9.73 -1.10
CA PRO A 229 20.25 -8.31 -1.00
C PRO A 229 21.08 -7.79 -2.18
N GLN A 230 21.87 -8.65 -2.83
CA GLN A 230 22.68 -8.29 -4.01
C GLN A 230 21.84 -7.85 -5.21
N ARG A 231 20.52 -8.15 -5.22
CA ARG A 231 19.58 -7.69 -6.25
C ARG A 231 19.06 -6.27 -6.00
N MET A 232 19.33 -5.71 -4.83
CA MET A 232 18.96 -4.34 -4.49
C MET A 232 20.16 -3.41 -4.61
N SER A 233 19.96 -2.21 -5.15
CA SER A 233 20.95 -1.13 -5.10
C SER A 233 21.10 -0.60 -3.67
N ASP A 234 22.15 0.17 -3.41
CA ASP A 234 22.34 0.80 -2.10
C ASP A 234 21.19 1.77 -1.76
N GLU A 235 20.68 2.51 -2.76
CA GLU A 235 19.53 3.39 -2.53
C GLU A 235 18.26 2.61 -2.20
N GLN A 236 17.99 1.49 -2.87
CA GLN A 236 16.87 0.61 -2.52
C GLN A 236 16.99 0.08 -1.08
N LEU A 237 18.17 -0.35 -0.64
CA LEU A 237 18.40 -0.79 0.74
C LEU A 237 18.18 0.36 1.75
N LYS A 238 18.60 1.60 1.42
CA LYS A 238 18.36 2.77 2.26
C LYS A 238 16.86 3.07 2.39
N HIS A 239 16.12 3.11 1.27
CA HIS A 239 14.69 3.38 1.30
C HIS A 239 13.90 2.26 1.98
N LEU A 240 14.30 0.98 1.79
CA LEU A 240 13.71 -0.14 2.51
C LEU A 240 13.91 -0.01 4.03
N ALA A 241 15.12 0.36 4.49
CA ALA A 241 15.39 0.59 5.90
C ALA A 241 14.55 1.74 6.48
N ILE A 242 14.39 2.85 5.73
CA ILE A 242 13.57 4.00 6.14
C ILE A 242 12.10 3.60 6.29
N ILE A 243 11.53 2.89 5.31
CA ILE A 243 10.14 2.44 5.31
C ILE A 243 9.92 1.43 6.43
N ALA A 244 10.77 0.42 6.56
CA ALA A 244 10.70 -0.60 7.59
C ALA A 244 10.69 0.02 9.00
N HIS A 245 11.55 0.98 9.25
CA HIS A 245 11.65 1.67 10.55
C HIS A 245 10.42 2.54 10.85
N HIS A 246 10.06 3.43 9.95
CA HIS A 246 9.07 4.48 10.22
C HIS A 246 7.62 4.06 9.98
N CYS A 247 7.37 3.18 8.99
CA CYS A 247 6.01 2.77 8.65
C CYS A 247 5.56 1.53 9.42
N TYR A 248 6.46 0.58 9.60
CA TYR A 248 6.08 -0.75 10.13
C TYR A 248 6.77 -1.14 11.44
N ARG A 249 7.69 -0.31 11.96
CA ARG A 249 8.51 -0.63 13.16
C ARG A 249 9.24 -1.98 13.03
N SER A 250 9.56 -2.38 11.79
CA SER A 250 10.30 -3.60 11.47
C SER A 250 11.80 -3.31 11.61
N PHE A 251 12.26 -3.25 12.86
CA PHE A 251 13.63 -2.87 13.19
C PHE A 251 14.64 -3.94 12.80
N ASP A 252 14.23 -5.19 12.73
CA ASP A 252 15.01 -6.33 12.24
C ASP A 252 15.31 -6.19 10.74
N LEU A 253 14.29 -5.90 9.92
CA LEU A 253 14.47 -5.67 8.48
C LEU A 253 15.34 -4.43 8.22
N ALA A 254 15.11 -3.35 8.94
CA ALA A 254 15.94 -2.15 8.83
C ALA A 254 17.41 -2.44 9.24
N THR A 255 17.62 -3.24 10.30
CA THR A 255 18.96 -3.70 10.72
C THR A 255 19.63 -4.53 9.63
N ASN A 256 18.89 -5.44 8.98
CA ASN A 256 19.39 -6.26 7.88
C ASN A 256 19.87 -5.39 6.70
N CYS A 257 19.07 -4.40 6.30
CA CYS A 257 19.44 -3.46 5.24
C CYS A 257 20.72 -2.69 5.60
N ILE A 258 20.82 -2.16 6.82
CA ILE A 258 21.97 -1.41 7.31
C ILE A 258 23.21 -2.30 7.36
N PHE A 259 23.08 -3.56 7.78
CA PHE A 259 24.17 -4.53 7.75
C PHE A 259 24.75 -4.67 6.35
N HIS A 260 23.90 -4.88 5.33
CA HIS A 260 24.36 -5.01 3.95
C HIS A 260 24.98 -3.73 3.40
N LEU A 261 24.44 -2.56 3.75
CA LEU A 261 25.05 -1.27 3.39
C LEU A 261 26.44 -1.06 4.01
N CYS A 262 26.64 -1.48 5.28
CA CYS A 262 27.94 -1.46 5.91
C CYS A 262 28.93 -2.42 5.23
N GLN A 263 28.51 -3.65 4.91
CA GLN A 263 29.33 -4.61 4.19
C GLN A 263 29.79 -4.11 2.82
N ARG A 264 28.95 -3.32 2.14
CA ARG A 264 29.27 -2.67 0.85
C ARG A 264 30.04 -1.37 0.99
N GLN A 265 30.32 -0.93 2.22
CA GLN A 265 30.94 0.38 2.50
C GLN A 265 30.13 1.58 1.94
N ALA A 266 28.83 1.39 1.70
CA ALA A 266 27.91 2.41 1.20
C ALA A 266 27.49 3.42 2.27
N ILE A 267 27.70 3.07 3.55
CA ILE A 267 27.55 3.91 4.75
C ILE A 267 28.69 3.63 5.73
N ALA A 268 28.80 4.47 6.76
CA ALA A 268 29.88 4.34 7.75
C ALA A 268 29.79 3.01 8.54
N ALA A 269 30.91 2.39 8.83
CA ALA A 269 30.96 1.09 9.53
C ALA A 269 30.29 1.10 10.91
N ASN A 270 30.29 2.23 11.61
CA ASN A 270 29.65 2.40 12.93
C ASN A 270 28.13 2.64 12.84
N SER A 271 27.54 2.66 11.63
CA SER A 271 26.09 2.87 11.45
C SER A 271 25.25 1.77 12.09
N MET A 272 25.76 0.53 12.18
CA MET A 272 25.09 -0.56 12.91
C MET A 272 24.88 -0.23 14.38
N GLN A 273 25.91 0.26 15.06
CA GLN A 273 25.82 0.65 16.47
C GLN A 273 24.91 1.86 16.66
N GLY A 274 25.02 2.86 15.77
CA GLY A 274 24.14 4.03 15.76
C GLY A 274 22.68 3.66 15.58
N TYR A 275 22.39 2.72 14.69
CA TYR A 275 21.02 2.25 14.48
C TYR A 275 20.49 1.42 15.66
N ALA A 276 21.30 0.57 16.26
CA ALA A 276 20.88 -0.22 17.43
C ALA A 276 20.44 0.69 18.59
N ALA A 277 21.19 1.78 18.84
CA ALA A 277 20.82 2.78 19.86
C ALA A 277 19.51 3.49 19.49
N LEU A 278 19.32 3.85 18.24
CA LEU A 278 18.09 4.48 17.74
C LEU A 278 16.87 3.54 17.90
N ALA A 279 16.97 2.29 17.47
CA ALA A 279 15.89 1.31 17.55
C ALA A 279 15.48 1.05 19.01
N ALA A 280 16.43 0.92 19.92
CA ALA A 280 16.15 0.75 21.34
C ALA A 280 15.37 1.93 21.94
N SER A 281 15.70 3.16 21.57
CA SER A 281 15.01 4.37 22.07
C SER A 281 13.54 4.46 21.59
N VAL A 282 13.23 3.91 20.43
CA VAL A 282 11.85 3.89 19.87
C VAL A 282 11.01 2.74 20.44
N GLN A 283 11.63 1.65 20.92
CA GLN A 283 10.90 0.53 21.54
C GLN A 283 10.44 0.86 22.98
N THR A 284 11.10 1.78 23.65
CA THR A 284 10.81 2.17 25.04
C THR A 284 9.88 3.39 25.15
N ALA A 285 9.55 4.03 24.06
CA ALA A 285 8.63 5.19 23.96
C ALA A 285 7.24 4.75 23.45
#